data_166b41c48f715ca7b3cc24b195849c5e
#
_entry.id   166b41c48f715ca7b3cc24b195849c5e
#
_cell.length_a   1.000
_cell.length_b   1.000
_cell.length_c   1.000
_cell.angle_alpha   90.00
_cell.angle_beta   90.00
_cell.angle_gamma   90.00
#
_symmetry.space_group_name_H-M   'P 1'
#
loop_
_entity.id
_entity.type
_entity.pdbx_description
1 polymer ?
#
loop_
_entity_poly.entity_id
_entity_poly.type
_entity_poly.pdbx_seq_one_letter_code
_entity_poly.pdbx_strand_id
1 'polypeptide(L)'
;MKLSLPYISIRSCLLALAAALILPIAVHADPMTFIANLSGANELPIPNNSPGTGLATVVLDPTAQTIQVSATFSGLTSPNITGAHIHCCAPFGTNAGVATKIPVFPGFPQGMTSGTYSSQVFDLTQPLIYNPAFVGMGTIAQAEAALIAGIENGQTYFNIHTSPNFLSGEIRGQLTAVPGPIVGAGLPGLILAAGGLLALSRRRRQRSA
;
A
#
# COMPACT_ATOMS: atom_id res chain seq x y z
N MET A 1 -29.95 48.22 -46.47
CA MET A 1 -29.99 47.29 -45.28
C MET A 1 -28.58 46.98 -44.92
N LYS A 2 -28.00 47.59 -43.81
CA LYS A 2 -26.65 47.37 -43.35
C LYS A 2 -26.67 46.29 -42.28
N LEU A 3 -26.10 45.14 -42.56
CA LEU A 3 -25.88 44.10 -41.55
C LEU A 3 -24.67 44.52 -40.67
N SER A 4 -24.91 44.76 -39.39
CA SER A 4 -23.88 44.94 -38.39
C SER A 4 -23.52 43.57 -37.80
N LEU A 5 -22.31 43.09 -38.04
CA LEU A 5 -21.75 41.94 -37.37
C LEU A 5 -21.38 42.27 -35.92
N PRO A 6 -21.69 41.43 -34.94
CA PRO A 6 -21.31 41.68 -33.55
C PRO A 6 -19.80 41.54 -33.38
N TYR A 7 -19.18 42.57 -32.80
CA TYR A 7 -17.78 42.63 -32.46
C TYR A 7 -17.54 41.73 -31.21
N ILE A 8 -17.10 40.52 -31.44
CA ILE A 8 -16.72 39.61 -30.33
C ILE A 8 -15.35 40.06 -29.82
N SER A 9 -15.33 40.61 -28.62
CA SER A 9 -14.12 41.09 -27.98
C SER A 9 -13.13 39.93 -27.73
N ILE A 10 -11.89 40.09 -28.24
CA ILE A 10 -10.78 39.15 -28.03
C ILE A 10 -10.50 38.86 -26.53
N ARG A 11 -10.89 39.76 -25.65
CA ARG A 11 -10.79 39.58 -24.20
C ARG A 11 -11.72 38.48 -23.66
N SER A 12 -12.89 38.28 -24.26
CA SER A 12 -13.85 37.22 -23.87
C SER A 12 -13.37 35.81 -24.28
N CYS A 13 -12.66 35.70 -25.40
CA CYS A 13 -12.09 34.42 -25.84
C CYS A 13 -10.90 33.98 -24.99
N LEU A 14 -10.09 34.90 -24.46
CA LEU A 14 -8.94 34.58 -23.59
C LEU A 14 -9.38 34.11 -22.21
N LEU A 15 -10.50 34.60 -21.67
CA LEU A 15 -11.06 34.15 -20.41
C LEU A 15 -11.70 32.74 -20.52
N ALA A 16 -12.34 32.45 -21.65
CA ALA A 16 -12.91 31.12 -21.89
C ALA A 16 -11.84 30.03 -22.08
N LEU A 17 -10.69 30.38 -22.65
CA LEU A 17 -9.57 29.43 -22.84
C LEU A 17 -8.83 29.09 -21.53
N ALA A 18 -8.83 30.01 -20.56
CA ALA A 18 -8.18 29.79 -19.25
C ALA A 18 -9.02 28.89 -18.33
N ALA A 19 -10.35 28.82 -18.51
CA ALA A 19 -11.23 27.96 -17.72
C ALA A 19 -11.25 26.49 -18.19
N ALA A 20 -10.83 26.21 -19.41
CA ALA A 20 -10.85 24.86 -20.00
C ALA A 20 -9.66 23.94 -19.60
N LEU A 21 -8.71 24.45 -18.83
CA LEU A 21 -7.46 23.73 -18.49
C LEU A 21 -7.44 23.14 -17.05
N ILE A 22 -8.54 23.20 -16.32
CA ILE A 22 -8.67 22.52 -15.03
C ILE A 22 -9.52 21.26 -15.25
N LEU A 23 -9.00 20.33 -16.04
CA LEU A 23 -9.48 18.95 -15.99
C LEU A 23 -9.03 18.36 -14.64
N PRO A 24 -9.95 17.77 -13.86
CA PRO A 24 -9.54 17.03 -12.70
C PRO A 24 -8.66 15.87 -13.20
N ILE A 25 -7.35 15.94 -12.93
CA ILE A 25 -6.48 14.79 -13.06
C ILE A 25 -6.99 13.83 -11.99
N ALA A 26 -7.56 12.70 -12.39
CA ALA A 26 -7.85 11.62 -11.48
C ALA A 26 -6.51 11.21 -10.84
N VAL A 27 -6.31 11.60 -9.59
CA VAL A 27 -5.18 11.13 -8.79
C VAL A 27 -5.49 9.67 -8.50
N HIS A 28 -4.94 8.76 -9.30
CA HIS A 28 -4.89 7.36 -8.93
C HIS A 28 -3.90 7.27 -7.76
N ALA A 29 -4.32 6.66 -6.68
CA ALA A 29 -3.39 6.32 -5.62
C ALA A 29 -2.40 5.29 -6.20
N ASP A 30 -1.11 5.62 -6.18
CA ASP A 30 -0.07 4.68 -6.59
C ASP A 30 -0.05 3.48 -5.64
N PRO A 31 0.34 2.28 -6.11
CA PRO A 31 0.53 1.13 -5.23
C PRO A 31 1.47 1.47 -4.08
N MET A 32 1.09 1.09 -2.88
CA MET A 32 1.86 1.32 -1.66
C MET A 32 2.65 0.07 -1.31
N THR A 33 3.90 0.27 -0.89
CA THR A 33 4.77 -0.83 -0.43
C THR A 33 4.90 -0.80 1.09
N PHE A 34 4.74 -1.97 1.69
CA PHE A 34 4.93 -2.21 3.12
C PHE A 34 5.98 -3.29 3.31
N ILE A 35 6.78 -3.17 4.36
CA ILE A 35 7.79 -4.15 4.72
C ILE A 35 7.64 -4.60 6.17
N ALA A 36 8.04 -5.84 6.45
CA ALA A 36 8.08 -6.42 7.78
C ALA A 36 9.39 -7.19 7.97
N ASN A 37 10.22 -6.74 8.91
CA ASN A 37 11.40 -7.49 9.35
C ASN A 37 10.95 -8.58 10.33
N LEU A 38 11.15 -9.85 9.96
CA LEU A 38 10.65 -11.01 10.69
C LEU A 38 11.72 -11.54 11.64
N SER A 39 11.35 -11.75 12.90
CA SER A 39 12.20 -12.41 13.90
C SER A 39 11.36 -13.02 15.01
N GLY A 40 11.93 -13.97 15.73
CA GLY A 40 11.31 -14.54 16.94
C GLY A 40 11.18 -13.51 18.06
N ALA A 41 12.07 -12.52 18.12
CA ALA A 41 12.02 -11.45 19.11
C ALA A 41 10.77 -10.54 18.95
N ASN A 42 10.13 -10.54 17.78
CA ASN A 42 8.93 -9.78 17.50
C ASN A 42 7.63 -10.54 17.82
N GLU A 43 7.73 -11.83 18.21
CA GLU A 43 6.55 -12.62 18.55
C GLU A 43 5.87 -12.13 19.83
N LEU A 44 4.56 -12.32 19.88
CA LEU A 44 3.70 -11.89 20.97
C LEU A 44 2.76 -13.02 21.41
N PRO A 45 2.30 -13.03 22.68
CA PRO A 45 2.59 -12.08 23.75
C PRO A 45 3.98 -12.26 24.38
N ILE A 46 4.69 -13.34 24.04
CA ILE A 46 6.01 -13.65 24.55
C ILE A 46 6.96 -13.82 23.38
N PRO A 47 8.00 -12.98 23.26
CA PRO A 47 9.06 -13.18 22.28
C PRO A 47 9.67 -14.58 22.44
N ASN A 48 10.10 -15.17 21.33
CA ASN A 48 10.81 -16.44 21.34
C ASN A 48 12.26 -16.26 20.89
N ASN A 49 13.06 -17.29 21.09
CA ASN A 49 14.49 -17.30 20.80
C ASN A 49 14.85 -18.05 19.51
N SER A 50 13.90 -18.15 18.56
CA SER A 50 14.21 -18.71 17.24
C SER A 50 15.36 -17.94 16.58
N PRO A 51 16.33 -18.63 15.98
CA PRO A 51 17.35 -18.01 15.14
C PRO A 51 16.78 -17.58 13.76
N GLY A 52 15.53 -17.94 13.47
CA GLY A 52 14.85 -17.60 12.23
C GLY A 52 14.73 -16.09 12.02
N THR A 53 15.00 -15.65 10.80
CA THR A 53 14.85 -14.27 10.37
C THR A 53 14.21 -14.22 8.99
N GLY A 54 13.67 -13.06 8.62
CA GLY A 54 13.09 -12.88 7.30
C GLY A 54 12.73 -11.43 7.00
N LEU A 55 12.32 -11.22 5.77
CA LEU A 55 11.75 -9.96 5.29
C LEU A 55 10.50 -10.29 4.48
N ALA A 56 9.37 -9.74 4.87
CA ALA A 56 8.16 -9.74 4.04
C ALA A 56 7.96 -8.37 3.40
N THR A 57 7.47 -8.37 2.16
CA THR A 57 7.09 -7.18 1.42
C THR A 57 5.66 -7.37 0.91
N VAL A 58 4.84 -6.36 1.10
CA VAL A 58 3.46 -6.31 0.60
C VAL A 58 3.34 -5.09 -0.29
N VAL A 59 2.89 -5.31 -1.52
CA VAL A 59 2.47 -4.23 -2.43
C VAL A 59 0.96 -4.23 -2.47
N LEU A 60 0.36 -3.14 -2.01
CA LEU A 60 -1.08 -2.93 -1.95
C LEU A 60 -1.48 -1.85 -2.95
N ASP A 61 -2.42 -2.15 -3.83
CA ASP A 61 -3.08 -1.17 -4.69
C ASP A 61 -4.57 -1.09 -4.32
N PRO A 62 -4.97 -0.10 -3.51
CA PRO A 62 -6.37 0.06 -3.11
C PRO A 62 -7.29 0.44 -4.27
N THR A 63 -6.74 1.08 -5.32
CA THR A 63 -7.52 1.50 -6.49
C THR A 63 -7.80 0.31 -7.40
N ALA A 64 -6.79 -0.52 -7.66
CA ALA A 64 -6.95 -1.76 -8.40
C ALA A 64 -7.53 -2.90 -7.54
N GLN A 65 -7.67 -2.69 -6.23
CA GLN A 65 -8.15 -3.69 -5.26
C GLN A 65 -7.30 -4.97 -5.29
N THR A 66 -5.97 -4.79 -5.29
CA THR A 66 -5.03 -5.92 -5.40
C THR A 66 -3.96 -5.90 -4.31
N ILE A 67 -3.44 -7.09 -4.02
CA ILE A 67 -2.32 -7.28 -3.11
C ILE A 67 -1.33 -8.28 -3.70
N GLN A 68 -0.04 -7.98 -3.58
CA GLN A 68 1.05 -8.92 -3.86
C GLN A 68 1.93 -9.07 -2.62
N VAL A 69 2.31 -10.31 -2.32
CA VAL A 69 3.10 -10.64 -1.13
C VAL A 69 4.37 -11.34 -1.55
N SER A 70 5.50 -10.90 -1.04
CA SER A 70 6.76 -11.61 -1.15
C SER A 70 7.42 -11.76 0.22
N ALA A 71 8.19 -12.81 0.40
CA ALA A 71 8.92 -13.04 1.64
C ALA A 71 10.23 -13.78 1.36
N THR A 72 11.25 -13.42 2.10
CA THR A 72 12.47 -14.22 2.24
C THR A 72 12.59 -14.62 3.71
N PHE A 73 13.02 -15.85 3.97
CA PHE A 73 13.23 -16.32 5.33
C PHE A 73 14.42 -17.28 5.38
N SER A 74 15.08 -17.36 6.52
CA SER A 74 16.20 -18.25 6.74
C SER A 74 16.32 -18.63 8.22
N GLY A 75 16.91 -19.80 8.46
CA GLY A 75 17.22 -20.26 9.81
C GLY A 75 15.99 -20.66 10.63
N LEU A 76 14.87 -21.01 9.99
CA LEU A 76 13.75 -21.59 10.73
C LEU A 76 14.19 -22.90 11.41
N THR A 77 13.67 -23.15 12.59
CA THR A 77 14.05 -24.31 13.40
C THR A 77 13.48 -25.63 12.88
N SER A 78 12.45 -25.56 12.01
CA SER A 78 11.83 -26.72 11.41
C SER A 78 11.43 -26.42 9.96
N PRO A 79 11.57 -27.41 9.04
CA PRO A 79 11.06 -27.28 7.68
C PRO A 79 9.53 -27.44 7.60
N ASN A 80 8.89 -27.87 8.69
CA ASN A 80 7.45 -28.09 8.73
C ASN A 80 6.73 -26.76 9.02
N ILE A 81 6.55 -25.95 7.97
CA ILE A 81 5.83 -24.68 8.03
C ILE A 81 4.34 -24.97 8.12
N THR A 82 3.73 -24.55 9.22
CA THR A 82 2.31 -24.74 9.51
C THR A 82 1.44 -23.50 9.28
N GLY A 83 2.08 -22.35 9.05
CA GLY A 83 1.40 -21.09 8.74
C GLY A 83 2.35 -20.08 8.11
N ALA A 84 1.84 -19.34 7.13
CA ALA A 84 2.49 -18.15 6.58
C ALA A 84 1.39 -17.23 6.05
N HIS A 85 1.10 -16.15 6.77
CA HIS A 85 -0.07 -15.32 6.50
C HIS A 85 0.05 -13.92 7.12
N ILE A 86 -0.86 -13.04 6.73
CA ILE A 86 -1.02 -11.72 7.35
C ILE A 86 -2.14 -11.82 8.38
N HIS A 87 -1.87 -11.28 9.55
CA HIS A 87 -2.84 -11.07 10.62
C HIS A 87 -3.35 -9.63 10.60
N CYS A 88 -4.62 -9.43 10.93
CA CYS A 88 -5.32 -8.15 10.98
C CYS A 88 -6.49 -8.23 11.98
N CYS A 89 -6.99 -7.22 12.56
CA CYS A 89 -6.60 -5.83 12.58
C CYS A 89 -6.52 -5.44 14.05
N ALA A 90 -5.34 -5.26 14.57
CA ALA A 90 -5.14 -4.95 15.98
C ALA A 90 -4.04 -3.87 16.12
N PRO A 91 -4.07 -3.06 17.18
CA PRO A 91 -3.05 -2.08 17.44
C PRO A 91 -1.65 -2.70 17.46
N PHE A 92 -0.64 -1.90 17.09
CA PHE A 92 0.75 -2.30 17.18
C PHE A 92 1.07 -2.89 18.56
N GLY A 93 1.83 -3.98 18.59
CA GLY A 93 2.21 -4.66 19.85
C GLY A 93 1.13 -5.57 20.43
N THR A 94 0.07 -5.88 19.68
CA THR A 94 -0.98 -6.83 20.08
C THR A 94 -1.15 -7.95 19.04
N ASN A 95 -1.84 -9.03 19.43
CA ASN A 95 -2.17 -10.12 18.52
C ASN A 95 -3.51 -9.86 17.81
N ALA A 96 -3.56 -10.23 16.55
CA ALA A 96 -4.76 -10.23 15.72
C ALA A 96 -5.05 -11.63 15.19
N GLY A 97 -6.26 -11.84 14.71
CA GLY A 97 -6.64 -13.06 13.98
C GLY A 97 -5.96 -13.11 12.60
N VAL A 98 -5.92 -14.29 12.00
CA VAL A 98 -5.42 -14.48 10.63
C VAL A 98 -6.42 -13.90 9.66
N ALA A 99 -5.99 -12.94 8.85
CA ALA A 99 -6.84 -12.31 7.85
C ALA A 99 -6.75 -13.00 6.48
N THR A 100 -5.54 -13.44 6.10
CA THR A 100 -5.32 -14.01 4.78
C THR A 100 -5.42 -15.54 4.78
N LYS A 101 -5.26 -16.13 3.61
CA LYS A 101 -5.41 -17.56 3.35
C LYS A 101 -4.64 -18.43 4.35
N ILE A 102 -5.28 -19.49 4.83
CA ILE A 102 -4.72 -20.52 5.69
C ILE A 102 -4.59 -21.85 4.95
N PRO A 103 -3.61 -22.70 5.32
CA PRO A 103 -2.58 -22.46 6.33
C PRO A 103 -1.51 -21.48 5.87
N VAL A 104 -1.26 -21.37 4.58
CA VAL A 104 -0.24 -20.53 3.96
C VAL A 104 -0.80 -19.88 2.69
N PHE A 105 -0.14 -18.83 2.22
CA PHE A 105 -0.40 -18.27 0.89
C PHE A 105 -0.24 -19.35 -0.19
N PRO A 106 -1.04 -19.32 -1.26
CA PRO A 106 -0.90 -20.24 -2.39
C PRO A 106 0.52 -20.20 -2.98
N GLY A 107 1.16 -21.37 -3.06
CA GLY A 107 2.53 -21.49 -3.56
C GLY A 107 3.63 -21.12 -2.55
N PHE A 108 3.30 -20.85 -1.30
CA PHE A 108 4.32 -20.62 -0.29
C PHE A 108 5.19 -21.86 -0.10
N PRO A 109 6.54 -21.70 -0.06
CA PRO A 109 7.45 -22.85 0.00
C PRO A 109 7.26 -23.66 1.29
N GLN A 110 7.28 -24.98 1.14
CA GLN A 110 7.12 -25.97 2.21
C GLN A 110 8.35 -26.88 2.27
N GLY A 111 8.57 -27.53 3.40
CA GLY A 111 9.63 -28.53 3.55
C GLY A 111 11.04 -27.95 3.66
N MET A 112 11.20 -26.67 3.99
CA MET A 112 12.49 -25.99 4.04
C MET A 112 12.59 -25.01 5.23
N THR A 113 13.80 -24.81 5.70
CA THR A 113 14.11 -23.86 6.79
C THR A 113 14.57 -22.48 6.29
N SER A 114 14.77 -22.36 4.99
CA SER A 114 15.14 -21.11 4.32
C SER A 114 14.54 -21.11 2.92
N GLY A 115 14.03 -19.97 2.47
CA GLY A 115 13.38 -19.89 1.19
C GLY A 115 12.99 -18.47 0.77
N THR A 116 12.48 -18.40 -0.45
CA THR A 116 11.94 -17.18 -1.04
C THR A 116 10.54 -17.46 -1.59
N TYR A 117 9.64 -16.56 -1.35
CA TYR A 117 8.28 -16.57 -1.86
C TYR A 117 7.99 -15.28 -2.61
N SER A 118 7.31 -15.40 -3.74
CA SER A 118 6.70 -14.26 -4.44
C SER A 118 5.35 -14.72 -4.97
N SER A 119 4.29 -14.08 -4.49
CA SER A 119 2.94 -14.42 -4.94
C SER A 119 2.68 -13.87 -6.35
N GLN A 120 1.70 -14.44 -7.00
CA GLN A 120 0.95 -13.70 -8.01
C GLN A 120 0.24 -12.50 -7.37
N VAL A 121 -0.25 -11.60 -8.19
CA VAL A 121 -1.15 -10.53 -7.74
C VAL A 121 -2.51 -11.15 -7.41
N PHE A 122 -2.98 -10.94 -6.18
CA PHE A 122 -4.30 -11.39 -5.74
C PHE A 122 -5.30 -10.26 -5.87
N ASP A 123 -6.49 -10.59 -6.39
CA ASP A 123 -7.65 -9.74 -6.43
C ASP A 123 -8.37 -9.78 -5.07
N LEU A 124 -8.42 -8.66 -4.37
CA LEU A 124 -9.03 -8.53 -3.05
C LEU A 124 -10.56 -8.63 -3.08
N THR A 125 -11.18 -8.52 -4.24
CA THR A 125 -12.62 -8.73 -4.39
C THR A 125 -13.01 -10.21 -4.38
N GLN A 126 -12.02 -11.11 -4.42
CA GLN A 126 -12.22 -12.56 -4.47
C GLN A 126 -12.01 -13.21 -3.09
N PRO A 127 -12.81 -14.24 -2.75
CA PRO A 127 -12.72 -14.88 -1.43
C PRO A 127 -11.43 -15.69 -1.22
N LEU A 128 -10.70 -16.03 -2.28
CA LEU A 128 -9.55 -16.95 -2.22
C LEU A 128 -8.39 -16.46 -1.35
N ILE A 129 -8.23 -15.14 -1.22
CA ILE A 129 -7.13 -14.57 -0.44
C ILE A 129 -7.41 -14.55 1.07
N TYR A 130 -8.68 -14.63 1.47
CA TYR A 130 -9.08 -14.47 2.85
C TYR A 130 -9.16 -15.80 3.61
N ASN A 131 -8.89 -15.70 4.92
CA ASN A 131 -9.33 -16.69 5.88
C ASN A 131 -10.86 -16.58 6.04
N PRO A 132 -11.62 -17.67 5.90
CA PRO A 132 -13.06 -17.63 6.12
C PRO A 132 -13.48 -17.06 7.49
N ALA A 133 -12.68 -17.29 8.54
CA ALA A 133 -12.93 -16.75 9.87
C ALA A 133 -12.76 -15.21 9.93
N PHE A 134 -11.93 -14.62 9.09
CA PHE A 134 -11.78 -13.18 8.97
C PHE A 134 -12.97 -12.53 8.26
N VAL A 135 -13.49 -13.18 7.24
CA VAL A 135 -14.75 -12.75 6.59
C VAL A 135 -15.91 -12.87 7.58
N GLY A 136 -15.92 -13.93 8.39
CA GLY A 136 -16.92 -14.17 9.40
C GLY A 136 -18.33 -14.25 8.80
N MET A 137 -19.28 -13.51 9.40
CA MET A 137 -20.64 -13.35 8.87
C MET A 137 -20.83 -12.12 7.98
N GLY A 138 -19.72 -11.43 7.63
CA GLY A 138 -19.71 -10.27 6.77
C GLY A 138 -19.64 -10.63 5.28
N THR A 139 -19.25 -9.64 4.49
CA THR A 139 -19.04 -9.78 3.03
C THR A 139 -17.55 -9.68 2.68
N ILE A 140 -17.17 -10.15 1.50
CA ILE A 140 -15.80 -9.98 0.99
C ILE A 140 -15.42 -8.50 0.92
N ALA A 141 -16.33 -7.62 0.49
CA ALA A 141 -16.06 -6.18 0.46
C ALA A 141 -15.78 -5.58 1.86
N GLN A 142 -16.41 -6.10 2.91
CA GLN A 142 -16.10 -5.68 4.28
C GLN A 142 -14.73 -6.21 4.74
N ALA A 143 -14.39 -7.45 4.41
CA ALA A 143 -13.09 -8.03 4.71
C ALA A 143 -11.96 -7.29 3.94
N GLU A 144 -12.18 -6.97 2.68
CA GLU A 144 -11.30 -6.14 1.86
C GLU A 144 -11.05 -4.78 2.51
N ALA A 145 -12.12 -4.03 2.79
CA ALA A 145 -12.01 -2.71 3.41
C ALA A 145 -11.27 -2.78 4.76
N ALA A 146 -11.53 -3.81 5.57
CA ALA A 146 -10.86 -4.01 6.85
C ALA A 146 -9.36 -4.33 6.66
N LEU A 147 -9.01 -5.19 5.70
CA LEU A 147 -7.62 -5.56 5.43
C LEU A 147 -6.83 -4.36 4.89
N ILE A 148 -7.37 -3.63 3.91
CA ILE A 148 -6.76 -2.43 3.35
C ILE A 148 -6.51 -1.40 4.48
N ALA A 149 -7.55 -1.03 5.21
CA ALA A 149 -7.44 -0.08 6.31
C ALA A 149 -6.46 -0.56 7.39
N GLY A 150 -6.46 -1.85 7.71
CA GLY A 150 -5.53 -2.45 8.68
C GLY A 150 -4.07 -2.34 8.24
N ILE A 151 -3.77 -2.57 6.96
CA ILE A 151 -2.43 -2.43 6.40
C ILE A 151 -1.99 -0.95 6.42
N GLU A 152 -2.84 -0.04 5.93
CA GLU A 152 -2.55 1.39 5.88
C GLU A 152 -2.32 2.01 7.26
N ASN A 153 -3.06 1.55 8.27
CA ASN A 153 -2.95 2.04 9.64
C ASN A 153 -1.90 1.31 10.49
N GLY A 154 -1.09 0.41 9.90
CA GLY A 154 -0.06 -0.33 10.63
C GLY A 154 -0.63 -1.31 11.68
N GLN A 155 -1.83 -1.83 11.46
CA GLN A 155 -2.54 -2.77 12.33
C GLN A 155 -2.40 -4.23 11.87
N THR A 156 -1.41 -4.51 11.02
CA THR A 156 -1.18 -5.83 10.41
C THR A 156 0.24 -6.28 10.59
N TYR A 157 0.44 -7.58 10.65
CA TYR A 157 1.76 -8.18 10.68
C TYR A 157 1.81 -9.47 9.85
N PHE A 158 2.99 -9.77 9.31
CA PHE A 158 3.28 -11.04 8.67
C PHE A 158 3.88 -12.00 9.68
N ASN A 159 3.47 -13.28 9.62
CA ASN A 159 3.94 -14.31 10.55
C ASN A 159 4.20 -15.62 9.80
N ILE A 160 5.27 -16.33 10.19
CA ILE A 160 5.56 -17.71 9.79
C ILE A 160 5.53 -18.58 11.02
N HIS A 161 4.79 -19.70 10.96
CA HIS A 161 4.64 -20.68 12.01
C HIS A 161 5.30 -21.98 11.60
N THR A 162 5.93 -22.68 12.55
CA THR A 162 6.48 -24.01 12.30
C THR A 162 6.08 -24.98 13.43
N SER A 163 6.08 -26.28 13.13
CA SER A 163 5.88 -27.30 14.14
C SER A 163 7.16 -28.13 14.33
N PRO A 164 7.35 -28.74 15.52
CA PRO A 164 6.39 -28.76 16.65
C PRO A 164 6.50 -27.56 17.60
N ASN A 165 7.54 -26.71 17.52
CA ASN A 165 7.92 -25.82 18.62
C ASN A 165 7.26 -24.44 18.56
N PHE A 166 6.85 -23.96 17.36
CA PHE A 166 6.39 -22.59 17.14
C PHE A 166 5.04 -22.56 16.41
N LEU A 167 4.06 -23.32 16.94
CA LEU A 167 2.70 -23.37 16.38
C LEU A 167 1.96 -22.04 16.49
N SER A 168 2.32 -21.21 17.47
CA SER A 168 1.76 -19.86 17.64
C SER A 168 2.49 -18.77 16.85
N GLY A 169 3.62 -19.09 16.22
CA GLY A 169 4.47 -18.21 15.43
C GLY A 169 5.95 -18.42 15.73
N GLU A 170 6.78 -18.56 14.70
CA GLU A 170 8.22 -18.64 14.83
C GLU A 170 8.90 -17.31 14.61
N ILE A 171 8.52 -16.63 13.51
CA ILE A 171 9.03 -15.29 13.17
C ILE A 171 7.90 -14.38 12.74
N ARG A 172 7.90 -13.17 13.26
CA ARG A 172 6.87 -12.15 13.03
C ARG A 172 7.50 -10.80 12.71
N GLY A 173 6.81 -9.98 11.93
CA GLY A 173 7.14 -8.59 11.70
C GLY A 173 5.92 -7.74 11.39
N GLN A 174 5.87 -6.56 11.99
CA GLN A 174 4.82 -5.56 11.71
C GLN A 174 5.00 -5.00 10.30
N LEU A 175 3.93 -4.92 9.54
CA LEU A 175 3.94 -4.25 8.24
C LEU A 175 3.98 -2.73 8.45
N THR A 176 5.01 -2.10 7.89
CA THR A 176 5.24 -0.65 7.95
C THR A 176 5.39 -0.10 6.55
N ALA A 177 4.77 1.04 6.29
CA ALA A 177 4.84 1.67 4.98
C ALA A 177 6.28 2.08 4.63
N VAL A 178 6.71 1.77 3.42
CA VAL A 178 7.91 2.34 2.83
C VAL A 178 7.51 3.68 2.20
N PRO A 179 8.11 4.81 2.60
CA PRO A 179 7.83 6.09 1.96
C PRO A 179 8.09 5.99 0.46
N GLY A 180 7.04 6.18 -0.34
CA GLY A 180 7.18 6.27 -1.79
C GLY A 180 7.97 7.51 -2.18
N PRO A 181 8.60 7.53 -3.37
CA PRO A 181 9.17 8.76 -3.91
C PRO A 181 8.04 9.81 -3.99
N ILE A 182 8.29 11.00 -3.48
CA ILE A 182 7.34 12.11 -3.57
C ILE A 182 7.28 12.56 -5.04
N VAL A 183 6.54 11.81 -5.86
CA VAL A 183 6.33 12.14 -7.28
C VAL A 183 5.21 13.19 -7.31
N GLY A 184 5.55 14.40 -7.71
CA GLY A 184 4.55 15.44 -7.98
C GLY A 184 4.58 16.69 -7.11
N ALA A 185 5.25 16.70 -5.95
CA ALA A 185 5.39 17.93 -5.18
C ALA A 185 6.29 18.98 -5.89
N GLY A 186 7.20 18.55 -6.76
CA GLY A 186 8.13 19.43 -7.48
C GLY A 186 7.52 20.13 -8.70
N LEU A 187 6.72 19.45 -9.52
CA LEU A 187 6.19 20.01 -10.77
C LEU A 187 5.15 21.11 -10.56
N PRO A 188 4.10 20.94 -9.75
CA PRO A 188 3.15 22.02 -9.46
C PRO A 188 3.83 23.19 -8.74
N GLY A 189 4.73 22.92 -7.82
CA GLY A 189 5.52 23.94 -7.12
C GLY A 189 6.44 24.73 -8.06
N LEU A 190 7.12 24.05 -8.98
CA LEU A 190 7.96 24.69 -10.00
C LEU A 190 7.15 25.53 -10.98
N ILE A 191 5.98 25.07 -11.41
CA ILE A 191 5.08 25.83 -12.31
C ILE A 191 4.57 27.08 -11.57
N LEU A 192 4.16 26.98 -10.30
CA LEU A 192 3.70 28.10 -9.51
C LEU A 192 4.84 29.10 -9.24
N ALA A 193 6.04 28.62 -8.91
CA ALA A 193 7.21 29.48 -8.71
C ALA A 193 7.63 30.20 -9.99
N ALA A 194 7.69 29.49 -11.13
CA ALA A 194 8.02 30.09 -12.42
C ALA A 194 6.93 31.11 -12.86
N GLY A 195 5.66 30.79 -12.69
CA GLY A 195 4.53 31.67 -12.96
C GLY A 195 4.56 32.93 -12.06
N GLY A 196 4.87 32.76 -10.78
CA GLY A 196 5.02 33.85 -9.82
C GLY A 196 6.18 34.79 -10.18
N LEU A 197 7.34 34.21 -10.53
CA LEU A 197 8.50 34.99 -10.97
C LEU A 197 8.25 35.78 -12.26
N LEU A 198 7.56 35.19 -13.23
CA LEU A 198 7.15 35.85 -14.48
C LEU A 198 6.17 37.01 -14.21
N ALA A 199 5.20 36.79 -13.31
CA ALA A 199 4.25 37.84 -12.93
C ALA A 199 4.96 39.02 -12.21
N LEU A 200 5.90 38.72 -11.32
CA LEU A 200 6.72 39.78 -10.64
C LEU A 200 7.62 40.53 -11.62
N SER A 201 8.24 39.86 -12.58
CA SER A 201 9.08 40.50 -13.59
C SER A 201 8.29 41.45 -14.49
N ARG A 202 7.07 41.07 -14.88
CA ARG A 202 6.16 41.93 -15.65
C ARG A 202 5.72 43.15 -14.85
N ARG A 203 5.40 43.03 -13.56
CA ARG A 203 5.05 44.14 -12.69
C ARG A 203 6.20 45.16 -12.51
N ARG A 204 7.44 44.67 -12.41
CA ARG A 204 8.63 45.53 -12.31
C ARG A 204 8.83 46.36 -13.59
N ARG A 205 8.71 45.77 -14.76
CA ARG A 205 8.84 46.47 -16.07
C ARG A 205 7.76 47.53 -16.27
N GLN A 206 6.54 47.34 -15.76
CA GLN A 206 5.46 48.34 -15.84
C GLN A 206 5.61 49.50 -14.89
N ARG A 207 6.44 49.42 -13.85
CA ARG A 207 6.72 50.48 -12.89
C ARG A 207 7.94 51.32 -13.29
N SER A 208 8.73 50.87 -14.24
CA SER A 208 9.95 51.55 -14.74
C SER A 208 9.75 52.20 -16.13
N ALA A 209 8.56 52.14 -16.69
CA ALA A 209 8.10 52.85 -17.87
C ALA A 209 7.08 53.97 -17.49
#